data_c3abd6ab4ed5ef92beaa562e745b10cb
#
_entry.id   c3abd6ab4ed5ef92beaa562e745b10cb
#
_cell.length_a   1.000
_cell.length_b   1.000
_cell.length_c   1.000
_cell.angle_alpha   90.00
_cell.angle_beta   90.00
_cell.angle_gamma   90.00
#
_symmetry.space_group_name_H-M   'P 1'
#
loop_
_entity.id
_entity.type
_entity.pdbx_description
1 polymer ?
#
loop_
_entity_poly.entity_id
_entity_poly.type
_entity_poly.pdbx_seq_one_letter_code
_entity_poly.pdbx_strand_id
1 'polypeptide(L)'
;VVGFSGGAPAAILAALFEDKIKTAAISGYTSYYEEIIMAGSHCLDNYLPGILKVAELSTMISATAPKPLLIQASEKDDLFPPDSAKKAYREIKKVYRFLNLEEQLEINILEKKEHSVSAAPIIDFFKSLN
;
A
#
# COMPACT_ATOMS: atom_id res chain seq x y z
N VAL A 1 8.48 7.63 -3.87
CA VAL A 1 9.02 6.32 -3.45
C VAL A 1 8.15 5.19 -3.99
N VAL A 2 8.75 4.06 -4.29
CA VAL A 2 8.06 2.83 -4.73
C VAL A 2 8.50 1.68 -3.83
N GLY A 3 7.54 0.89 -3.33
CA GLY A 3 7.79 -0.33 -2.60
C GLY A 3 7.00 -1.51 -3.18
N PHE A 4 7.68 -2.64 -3.39
CA PHE A 4 7.05 -3.89 -3.80
C PHE A 4 7.33 -4.97 -2.78
N SER A 5 6.29 -5.75 -2.40
CA SER A 5 6.43 -6.90 -1.49
C SER A 5 7.19 -6.52 -0.21
N GLY A 6 8.26 -7.23 0.17
CA GLY A 6 9.10 -6.92 1.33
C GLY A 6 9.76 -5.53 1.31
N GLY A 7 9.84 -4.85 0.17
CA GLY A 7 10.27 -3.45 0.08
C GLY A 7 9.19 -2.43 0.45
N ALA A 8 7.94 -2.85 0.52
CA ALA A 8 6.82 -1.94 0.80
C ALA A 8 6.82 -1.36 2.22
N PRO A 9 7.12 -2.12 3.30
CA PRO A 9 7.24 -1.54 4.65
C PRO A 9 8.23 -0.39 4.71
N ALA A 10 9.40 -0.54 4.10
CA ALA A 10 10.40 0.53 4.05
C ALA A 10 9.90 1.75 3.27
N ALA A 11 9.18 1.54 2.16
CA ALA A 11 8.60 2.63 1.38
C ALA A 11 7.49 3.37 2.15
N ILE A 12 6.64 2.64 2.89
CA ILE A 12 5.60 3.22 3.74
C ILE A 12 6.23 4.08 4.84
N LEU A 13 7.21 3.53 5.57
CA LEU A 13 7.91 4.27 6.63
C LEU A 13 8.65 5.49 6.09
N ALA A 14 9.32 5.35 4.95
CA ALA A 14 9.97 6.47 4.29
C ALA A 14 8.96 7.55 3.87
N ALA A 15 7.81 7.16 3.33
CA ALA A 15 6.74 8.11 2.98
C ALA A 15 6.14 8.80 4.21
N LEU A 16 6.09 8.12 5.37
CA LEU A 16 5.59 8.69 6.62
C LEU A 16 6.55 9.73 7.23
N PHE A 17 7.85 9.44 7.23
CA PHE A 17 8.82 10.20 8.01
C PHE A 17 9.76 11.10 7.21
N GLU A 18 9.79 11.00 5.88
CA GLU A 18 10.64 11.83 5.02
C GLU A 18 9.80 12.85 4.21
N ASP A 19 9.88 14.11 4.58
CA ASP A 19 9.11 15.19 3.94
C ASP A 19 9.50 15.46 2.49
N LYS A 20 10.70 15.07 2.07
CA LYS A 20 11.15 15.20 0.68
C LYS A 20 10.45 14.21 -0.25
N ILE A 21 9.93 13.10 0.28
CA ILE A 21 9.11 12.17 -0.47
C ILE A 21 7.73 12.79 -0.65
N LYS A 22 7.35 13.08 -1.88
CA LYS A 22 6.10 13.76 -2.23
C LYS A 22 4.99 12.83 -2.68
N THR A 23 5.32 11.60 -3.06
CA THR A 23 4.35 10.60 -3.52
C THR A 23 4.86 9.19 -3.28
N ALA A 24 3.94 8.24 -3.18
CA ALA A 24 4.26 6.84 -2.95
C ALA A 24 3.46 5.90 -3.86
N ALA A 25 4.08 4.78 -4.21
CA ALA A 25 3.39 3.63 -4.81
C ALA A 25 3.73 2.37 -4.03
N ILE A 26 2.70 1.68 -3.55
CA ILE A 26 2.81 0.45 -2.75
C ILE A 26 2.20 -0.71 -3.54
N SER A 27 3.03 -1.66 -3.92
CA SER A 27 2.64 -2.79 -4.75
C SER A 27 2.79 -4.12 -4.00
N GLY A 28 1.79 -5.00 -4.13
CA GLY A 28 1.82 -6.36 -3.60
C GLY A 28 2.06 -6.44 -2.09
N TYR A 29 1.46 -5.53 -1.31
CA TYR A 29 1.62 -5.52 0.16
C TYR A 29 0.42 -4.93 0.91
N THR A 30 -0.37 -4.08 0.28
CA THR A 30 -1.52 -3.44 0.95
C THR A 30 -2.55 -4.49 1.36
N SER A 31 -2.78 -4.59 2.67
CA SER A 31 -3.62 -5.63 3.27
C SER A 31 -3.96 -5.27 4.73
N TYR A 32 -4.45 -6.24 5.48
CA TYR A 32 -4.57 -6.19 6.94
C TYR A 32 -3.46 -7.03 7.57
N TYR A 33 -2.76 -6.46 8.51
CA TYR A 33 -1.64 -7.09 9.20
C TYR A 33 -2.06 -8.38 9.92
N GLU A 34 -3.17 -8.31 10.65
CA GLU A 34 -3.73 -9.45 11.38
C GLU A 34 -4.17 -10.57 10.43
N GLU A 35 -4.88 -10.22 9.34
CA GLU A 35 -5.47 -11.20 8.42
C GLU A 35 -4.43 -11.88 7.52
N ILE A 36 -3.37 -11.19 7.14
CA ILE A 36 -2.40 -11.63 6.14
C ILE A 36 -1.05 -11.94 6.78
N ILE A 37 -0.39 -10.94 7.38
CA ILE A 37 0.97 -11.13 7.91
C ILE A 37 0.98 -12.07 9.10
N MET A 38 0.05 -11.90 10.04
CA MET A 38 0.02 -12.73 11.25
C MET A 38 -0.62 -14.11 11.03
N ALA A 39 -1.48 -14.26 10.03
CA ALA A 39 -2.16 -15.52 9.72
C ALA A 39 -1.39 -16.40 8.73
N GLY A 40 -0.46 -15.82 7.97
CA GLY A 40 0.31 -16.52 6.94
C GLY A 40 1.75 -16.79 7.33
N SER A 41 2.48 -17.41 6.40
CA SER A 41 3.93 -17.59 6.52
C SER A 41 4.63 -16.55 5.64
N HIS A 42 5.23 -15.57 6.26
CA HIS A 42 5.96 -14.48 5.61
C HIS A 42 7.42 -14.42 6.10
N CYS A 43 8.26 -13.67 5.38
CA CYS A 43 9.63 -13.41 5.81
C CYS A 43 9.64 -12.67 7.17
N LEU A 44 10.65 -12.94 7.98
CA LEU A 44 10.75 -12.44 9.35
C LEU A 44 10.72 -10.90 9.46
N ASP A 45 11.22 -10.21 8.45
CA ASP A 45 11.22 -8.75 8.32
C ASP A 45 9.81 -8.12 8.24
N ASN A 46 8.79 -8.93 7.95
CA ASN A 46 7.39 -8.48 7.97
C ASN A 46 6.79 -8.44 9.38
N TYR A 47 7.39 -9.13 10.35
CA TYR A 47 6.84 -9.21 11.70
C TYR A 47 7.39 -8.10 12.60
N LEU A 48 6.62 -7.03 12.76
CA LEU A 48 6.93 -5.92 13.66
C LEU A 48 6.30 -6.15 15.05
N PRO A 49 7.09 -6.53 16.06
CA PRO A 49 6.55 -6.84 17.39
C PRO A 49 5.75 -5.68 17.96
N GLY A 50 4.51 -5.95 18.35
CA GLY A 50 3.65 -4.97 19.00
C GLY A 50 2.98 -3.97 18.05
N ILE A 51 3.16 -4.06 16.74
CA ILE A 51 2.61 -3.09 15.78
C ILE A 51 1.09 -2.97 15.91
N LEU A 52 0.36 -4.06 16.08
CA LEU A 52 -1.09 -4.06 16.22
C LEU A 52 -1.61 -3.34 17.49
N LYS A 53 -0.73 -3.07 18.48
CA LYS A 53 -1.07 -2.20 19.60
C LYS A 53 -1.05 -0.72 19.21
N VAL A 54 -0.46 -0.39 18.09
CA VAL A 54 -0.29 0.99 17.58
C VAL A 54 -1.22 1.25 16.42
N ALA A 55 -1.15 0.44 15.37
CA ALA A 55 -1.93 0.63 14.16
C ALA A 55 -2.03 -0.66 13.34
N GLU A 56 -3.11 -0.78 12.58
CA GLU A 56 -3.23 -1.73 11.47
C GLU A 56 -2.48 -1.21 10.25
N LEU A 57 -2.09 -2.09 9.33
CA LEU A 57 -1.33 -1.72 8.13
C LEU A 57 -2.08 -0.69 7.27
N SER A 58 -3.38 -0.85 7.09
CA SER A 58 -4.22 0.13 6.37
C SER A 58 -4.19 1.52 7.03
N THR A 59 -4.12 1.58 8.37
CA THR A 59 -4.00 2.84 9.13
C THR A 59 -2.63 3.48 8.91
N MET A 60 -1.56 2.70 8.93
CA MET A 60 -0.21 3.20 8.64
C MET A 60 -0.10 3.76 7.22
N ILE A 61 -0.66 3.06 6.24
CA ILE A 61 -0.70 3.51 4.86
C ILE A 61 -1.56 4.79 4.74
N SER A 62 -2.69 4.87 5.43
CA SER A 62 -3.55 6.07 5.47
C SER A 62 -2.81 7.31 5.97
N ALA A 63 -1.90 7.12 6.93
CA ALA A 63 -1.13 8.21 7.53
C ALA A 63 -0.09 8.82 6.56
N THR A 64 0.13 8.25 5.38
CA THR A 64 0.92 8.89 4.31
C THR A 64 0.22 10.10 3.70
N ALA A 65 -1.10 10.23 3.88
CA ALA A 65 -1.83 11.43 3.45
C ALA A 65 -1.21 12.70 4.10
N PRO A 66 -1.15 13.83 3.40
CA PRO A 66 -1.82 14.17 2.14
C PRO A 66 -1.04 13.79 0.86
N LYS A 67 -0.01 12.95 0.95
CA LYS A 67 0.80 12.60 -0.22
C LYS A 67 -0.02 11.75 -1.19
N PRO A 68 0.05 12.00 -2.51
CA PRO A 68 -0.55 11.12 -3.51
C PRO A 68 -0.05 9.67 -3.36
N LEU A 69 -0.98 8.73 -3.45
CA LEU A 69 -0.72 7.32 -3.19
C LEU A 69 -1.34 6.43 -4.26
N LEU A 70 -0.51 5.61 -4.89
CA LEU A 70 -0.95 4.48 -5.72
C LEU A 70 -0.83 3.18 -4.94
N ILE A 71 -1.91 2.42 -4.88
CA ILE A 71 -1.93 1.04 -4.41
C ILE A 71 -2.00 0.13 -5.62
N GLN A 72 -1.09 -0.83 -5.73
CA GLN A 72 -1.11 -1.83 -6.79
C GLN A 72 -1.20 -3.23 -6.18
N ALA A 73 -2.15 -4.03 -6.65
CA ALA A 73 -2.33 -5.42 -6.25
C ALA A 73 -2.48 -6.31 -7.48
N SER A 74 -2.16 -7.58 -7.36
CA SER A 74 -2.30 -8.56 -8.45
C SER A 74 -3.53 -9.42 -8.25
N GLU A 75 -4.26 -9.72 -9.35
CA GLU A 75 -5.53 -10.44 -9.32
C GLU A 75 -5.41 -11.86 -8.74
N LYS A 76 -4.26 -12.51 -8.95
CA LYS A 76 -3.98 -13.89 -8.52
C LYS A 76 -2.86 -13.96 -7.47
N ASP A 77 -2.75 -12.94 -6.66
CA ASP A 77 -1.76 -12.90 -5.58
C ASP A 77 -2.24 -13.71 -4.38
N ASP A 78 -1.60 -14.85 -4.13
CA ASP A 78 -1.92 -15.72 -2.99
C ASP A 78 -1.24 -15.27 -1.69
N LEU A 79 -0.19 -14.44 -1.78
CA LEU A 79 0.52 -13.90 -0.60
C LEU A 79 -0.20 -12.65 -0.06
N PHE A 80 -0.68 -11.78 -0.95
CA PHE A 80 -1.43 -10.57 -0.63
C PHE A 80 -2.70 -10.51 -1.49
N PRO A 81 -3.74 -11.27 -1.11
CA PRO A 81 -4.95 -11.41 -1.92
C PRO A 81 -5.59 -10.07 -2.28
N PRO A 82 -6.04 -9.88 -3.53
CA PRO A 82 -6.58 -8.61 -4.00
C PRO A 82 -7.81 -8.14 -3.22
N ASP A 83 -8.58 -9.04 -2.63
CA ASP A 83 -9.74 -8.68 -1.83
C ASP A 83 -9.34 -8.04 -0.50
N SER A 84 -8.24 -8.48 0.11
CA SER A 84 -7.66 -7.80 1.29
C SER A 84 -7.13 -6.42 0.92
N ALA A 85 -6.46 -6.30 -0.24
CA ALA A 85 -6.00 -5.01 -0.75
C ALA A 85 -7.17 -4.03 -1.01
N LYS A 86 -8.25 -4.49 -1.64
CA LYS A 86 -9.46 -3.70 -1.87
C LYS A 86 -10.15 -3.30 -0.55
N LYS A 87 -10.17 -4.20 0.44
CA LYS A 87 -10.71 -3.91 1.77
C LYS A 87 -9.89 -2.80 2.44
N ALA A 88 -8.57 -2.94 2.47
CA ALA A 88 -7.66 -1.92 3.02
C ALA A 88 -7.77 -0.59 2.26
N TYR A 89 -7.85 -0.61 0.93
CA TYR A 89 -8.07 0.58 0.11
C TYR A 89 -9.32 1.36 0.51
N ARG A 90 -10.44 0.67 0.80
CA ARG A 90 -11.68 1.33 1.24
C ARG A 90 -11.49 2.10 2.56
N GLU A 91 -10.69 1.57 3.48
CA GLU A 91 -10.36 2.28 4.74
C GLU A 91 -9.44 3.48 4.49
N ILE A 92 -8.40 3.29 3.69
CA ILE A 92 -7.48 4.37 3.29
C ILE A 92 -8.26 5.51 2.59
N LYS A 93 -9.20 5.14 1.72
CA LYS A 93 -10.04 6.11 0.99
C LYS A 93 -10.89 6.98 1.92
N LYS A 94 -11.32 6.48 3.07
CA LYS A 94 -12.06 7.29 4.06
C LYS A 94 -11.22 8.47 4.57
N VAL A 95 -9.91 8.26 4.78
CA VAL A 95 -8.99 9.32 5.23
C VAL A 95 -8.77 10.35 4.12
N TYR A 96 -8.49 9.88 2.89
CA TYR A 96 -8.32 10.78 1.74
C TYR A 96 -9.59 11.60 1.46
N ARG A 97 -10.78 10.97 1.57
CA ARG A 97 -12.07 11.67 1.45
C ARG A 97 -12.25 12.71 2.54
N PHE A 98 -11.94 12.39 3.79
CA PHE A 98 -12.03 13.33 4.92
C PHE A 98 -11.17 14.57 4.70
N LEU A 99 -10.02 14.41 4.02
CA LEU A 99 -9.10 15.48 3.66
C LEU A 99 -9.45 16.18 2.32
N ASN A 100 -10.51 15.76 1.62
CA ASN A 100 -10.88 16.20 0.26
C ASN A 100 -9.77 15.96 -0.78
N LEU A 101 -9.13 14.79 -0.72
CA LEU A 101 -7.98 14.39 -1.56
C LEU A 101 -8.23 13.05 -2.29
N GLU A 102 -9.50 12.72 -2.58
CA GLU A 102 -9.84 11.41 -3.18
C GLU A 102 -9.15 11.17 -4.53
N GLU A 103 -8.97 12.21 -5.32
CA GLU A 103 -8.28 12.16 -6.61
C GLU A 103 -6.76 11.88 -6.51
N GLN A 104 -6.20 11.99 -5.31
CA GLN A 104 -4.79 11.68 -5.04
C GLN A 104 -4.57 10.24 -4.59
N LEU A 105 -5.64 9.44 -4.51
CA LEU A 105 -5.58 8.03 -4.15
C LEU A 105 -6.06 7.15 -5.29
N GLU A 106 -5.18 6.28 -5.77
CA GLU A 106 -5.47 5.34 -6.85
C GLU A 106 -5.28 3.89 -6.42
N ILE A 107 -6.07 2.98 -7.03
CA ILE A 107 -5.84 1.54 -6.96
C ILE A 107 -5.75 0.96 -8.36
N ASN A 108 -4.71 0.17 -8.61
CA ASN A 108 -4.50 -0.56 -9.85
C ASN A 108 -4.44 -2.06 -9.57
N ILE A 109 -5.29 -2.83 -10.24
CA ILE A 109 -5.29 -4.30 -10.15
C ILE A 109 -4.65 -4.87 -11.42
N LEU A 110 -3.56 -5.58 -11.25
CA LEU A 110 -2.85 -6.27 -12.34
C LEU A 110 -3.59 -7.54 -12.72
N GLU A 111 -4.31 -7.49 -13.84
CA GLU A 111 -5.11 -8.62 -14.34
C GLU A 111 -4.23 -9.82 -14.67
N LYS A 112 -4.73 -11.03 -14.31
CA LYS A 112 -4.09 -12.33 -14.59
C LYS A 112 -2.65 -12.47 -14.07
N LYS A 113 -2.21 -11.58 -13.18
CA LYS A 113 -0.87 -11.63 -12.55
C LYS A 113 -0.95 -12.27 -11.17
N GLU A 114 0.06 -13.08 -10.89
CA GLU A 114 0.41 -13.54 -9.55
C GLU A 114 1.13 -12.40 -8.80
N HIS A 115 1.82 -12.71 -7.71
CA HIS A 115 2.59 -11.74 -6.91
C HIS A 115 3.62 -10.99 -7.78
N SER A 116 3.28 -9.79 -8.24
CA SER A 116 4.11 -9.03 -9.19
C SER A 116 3.91 -7.53 -9.07
N VAL A 117 4.80 -6.79 -9.72
CA VAL A 117 4.76 -5.34 -9.86
C VAL A 117 4.75 -4.96 -11.34
N SER A 118 4.05 -3.90 -11.71
CA SER A 118 4.08 -3.31 -13.05
C SER A 118 4.54 -1.86 -12.98
N ALA A 119 5.62 -1.55 -13.69
CA ALA A 119 6.19 -0.21 -13.72
C ALA A 119 5.31 0.80 -14.49
N ALA A 120 4.63 0.36 -15.55
CA ALA A 120 3.87 1.27 -16.41
C ALA A 120 2.80 2.07 -15.66
N PRO A 121 1.86 1.46 -14.91
CA PRO A 121 0.88 2.23 -14.14
C PRO A 121 1.52 3.14 -13.07
N ILE A 122 2.63 2.72 -12.48
CA ILE A 122 3.35 3.54 -11.49
C ILE A 122 3.94 4.78 -12.14
N ILE A 123 4.57 4.63 -13.30
CA ILE A 123 5.14 5.76 -14.08
C ILE A 123 4.04 6.71 -14.53
N ASP A 124 2.92 6.19 -15.02
CA ASP A 124 1.78 6.99 -15.48
C ASP A 124 1.17 7.78 -14.31
N PHE A 125 0.98 7.14 -13.15
CA PHE A 125 0.55 7.83 -11.94
C PHE A 125 1.50 8.96 -11.54
N PHE A 126 2.80 8.72 -11.52
CA PHE A 126 3.77 9.77 -11.15
C PHE A 126 3.80 10.92 -12.16
N LYS A 127 3.57 10.64 -13.45
CA LYS A 127 3.47 11.69 -14.48
C LYS A 127 2.20 12.51 -14.38
N SER A 128 1.08 11.93 -13.94
CA SER A 128 -0.19 12.64 -13.80
C SER A 128 -0.18 13.70 -12.69
N LEU A 129 0.80 13.64 -11.79
CA LEU A 129 0.95 14.56 -10.65
C LEU A 129 1.80 15.82 -10.97
N ASN A 130 2.37 15.92 -12.19
CA ASN A 130 3.21 17.03 -12.62
C ASN A 130 2.39 17.98 -13.57
#